data_cb54171c9a8540b79c9c72511a5b1a3c
#
_entry.id   cb54171c9a8540b79c9c72511a5b1a3c
#
_cell.length_a   1.000
_cell.length_b   1.000
_cell.length_c   1.000
_cell.angle_alpha   90.00
_cell.angle_beta   90.00
_cell.angle_gamma   90.00
#
_symmetry.space_group_name_H-M   'P 1'
#
loop_
_entity.id
_entity.type
_entity.pdbx_description
1 polymer ?
#
loop_
_entity_poly.entity_id
_entity_poly.type
_entity_poly.pdbx_seq_one_letter_code
_entity_poly.pdbx_strand_id
1 'polypeptide(L)'
;MSDTLARIASVLEYDGLGDLLRYWQLVGHGGVPSRADIDPADIPKLLSNIILIDVHRAPIRFRARLCGTEIDRLCGRNFTGCYLDDMTVGYFERDILLDYAEVVLHKKPKVARRSILTASNSWLHYQRLLLPLSTDGWDVDKLIGAVYGESAADVRGAA
;
A
#
# COMPACT_ATOMS: atom_id res chain seq x y z
N MET A 1 -11.76 8.61 -14.29
CA MET A 1 -10.75 8.73 -13.20
C MET A 1 -11.27 9.56 -12.03
N SER A 2 -11.81 10.75 -12.27
CA SER A 2 -12.30 11.66 -11.21
C SER A 2 -13.34 11.01 -10.29
N ASP A 3 -14.33 10.32 -10.85
CA ASP A 3 -15.38 9.63 -10.07
C ASP A 3 -14.83 8.48 -9.20
N THR A 4 -13.87 7.71 -9.73
CA THR A 4 -13.20 6.64 -8.98
C THR A 4 -12.42 7.21 -7.80
N LEU A 5 -11.69 8.31 -8.00
CA LEU A 5 -10.92 8.95 -6.93
C LEU A 5 -11.82 9.55 -5.86
N ALA A 6 -12.94 10.14 -6.24
CA ALA A 6 -13.92 10.65 -5.30
C ALA A 6 -14.53 9.53 -4.44
N ARG A 7 -14.86 8.38 -5.04
CA ARG A 7 -15.35 7.22 -4.30
C ARG A 7 -14.31 6.68 -3.32
N ILE A 8 -13.05 6.57 -3.75
CA ILE A 8 -11.96 6.14 -2.87
C ILE A 8 -11.84 7.11 -1.70
N ALA A 9 -11.76 8.42 -1.97
CA ALA A 9 -11.63 9.43 -0.93
C ALA A 9 -12.77 9.36 0.11
N SER A 10 -13.98 9.03 -0.31
CA SER A 10 -15.14 8.96 0.58
C SER A 10 -15.13 7.80 1.58
N VAL A 11 -14.31 6.78 1.35
CA VAL A 11 -14.23 5.58 2.21
C VAL A 11 -12.94 5.49 3.02
N LEU A 12 -12.04 6.48 2.89
CA LEU A 12 -10.80 6.51 3.66
C LEU A 12 -11.08 6.85 5.12
N GLU A 13 -10.56 6.03 6.02
CA GLU A 13 -10.76 6.15 7.47
C GLU A 13 -9.61 6.87 8.18
N TYR A 14 -8.47 6.96 7.53
CA TYR A 14 -7.25 7.55 8.09
C TYR A 14 -6.81 8.73 7.25
N ASP A 15 -6.53 9.85 7.91
CA ASP A 15 -6.12 11.10 7.24
C ASP A 15 -4.88 10.90 6.36
N GLY A 16 -3.92 10.08 6.82
CA GLY A 16 -2.71 9.78 6.06
C GLY A 16 -2.97 9.14 4.70
N LEU A 17 -4.02 8.33 4.57
CA LEU A 17 -4.40 7.75 3.27
C LEU A 17 -4.92 8.83 2.32
N GLY A 18 -5.72 9.75 2.83
CA GLY A 18 -6.20 10.90 2.06
C GLY A 18 -5.06 11.83 1.64
N ASP A 19 -4.09 12.06 2.53
CA ASP A 19 -2.92 12.87 2.23
C ASP A 19 -2.07 12.24 1.12
N LEU A 20 -1.85 10.94 1.17
CA LEU A 20 -1.12 10.24 0.11
C LEU A 20 -1.87 10.29 -1.22
N LEU A 21 -3.18 10.10 -1.23
CA LEU A 21 -3.99 10.18 -2.44
C LEU A 21 -3.89 11.56 -3.08
N ARG A 22 -4.02 12.62 -2.30
CA ARG A 22 -3.90 14.02 -2.78
C ARG A 22 -2.51 14.29 -3.34
N TYR A 23 -1.47 13.85 -2.65
CA TYR A 23 -0.09 14.02 -3.11
C TYR A 23 0.14 13.30 -4.45
N TRP A 24 -0.31 12.04 -4.57
CA TRP A 24 -0.20 11.27 -5.80
C TRP A 24 -0.92 11.95 -6.99
N GLN A 25 -2.12 12.49 -6.74
CA GLN A 25 -2.85 13.25 -7.75
C GLN A 25 -2.10 14.52 -8.17
N LEU A 26 -1.54 15.24 -7.21
CA LEU A 26 -0.79 16.47 -7.44
C LEU A 26 0.42 16.23 -8.34
N VAL A 27 1.28 15.27 -7.99
CA VAL A 27 2.51 15.00 -8.75
C VAL A 27 2.25 14.28 -10.07
N GLY A 28 1.10 13.62 -10.21
CA GLY A 28 0.68 12.93 -11.43
C GLY A 28 0.09 13.85 -12.50
N HIS A 29 -0.26 15.09 -12.16
CA HIS A 29 -0.83 16.07 -13.10
C HIS A 29 -1.99 15.51 -13.94
N GLY A 30 -2.86 14.70 -13.33
CA GLY A 30 -4.00 14.05 -13.99
C GLY A 30 -3.72 12.70 -14.62
N GLY A 31 -2.48 12.22 -14.56
CA GLY A 31 -2.05 10.89 -14.99
C GLY A 31 -1.48 10.04 -13.86
N VAL A 32 -0.81 8.97 -14.23
CA VAL A 32 -0.08 8.09 -13.31
C VAL A 32 1.36 8.61 -13.19
N PRO A 33 1.79 9.04 -12.00
CA PRO A 33 3.18 9.52 -11.82
C PRO A 33 4.19 8.38 -11.91
N SER A 34 5.46 8.75 -12.12
CA SER A 34 6.57 7.83 -11.99
C SER A 34 7.10 7.80 -10.55
N ARG A 35 7.99 6.85 -10.25
CA ARG A 35 8.70 6.83 -8.95
C ARG A 35 9.54 8.11 -8.76
N ALA A 36 10.08 8.65 -9.84
CA ALA A 36 10.91 9.86 -9.79
C ALA A 36 10.11 11.12 -9.40
N ASP A 37 8.80 11.13 -9.63
CA ASP A 37 7.92 12.24 -9.24
C ASP A 37 7.60 12.25 -7.74
N ILE A 38 7.88 11.15 -7.05
CA ILE A 38 7.62 11.01 -5.61
C ILE A 38 8.88 11.43 -4.84
N ASP A 39 8.80 12.56 -4.13
CA ASP A 39 9.85 13.02 -3.24
C ASP A 39 9.45 12.71 -1.78
N PRO A 40 10.21 11.87 -1.07
CA PRO A 40 9.93 11.57 0.34
C PRO A 40 9.92 12.82 1.22
N ALA A 41 10.66 13.86 0.86
CA ALA A 41 10.70 15.12 1.60
C ALA A 41 9.37 15.87 1.60
N ASP A 42 8.50 15.59 0.61
CA ASP A 42 7.16 16.20 0.53
C ASP A 42 6.14 15.52 1.46
N ILE A 43 6.43 14.28 1.88
CA ILE A 43 5.49 13.46 2.66
C ILE A 43 6.13 12.88 3.94
N PRO A 44 6.89 13.67 4.73
CA PRO A 44 7.64 13.12 5.86
C PRO A 44 6.76 12.45 6.92
N LYS A 45 5.54 12.94 7.13
CA LYS A 45 4.60 12.39 8.10
C LYS A 45 4.01 11.03 7.69
N LEU A 46 4.12 10.67 6.42
CA LEU A 46 3.54 9.42 5.88
C LEU A 46 4.57 8.29 5.81
N LEU A 47 5.87 8.60 5.87
CA LEU A 47 6.94 7.63 5.54
C LEU A 47 6.91 6.37 6.38
N SER A 48 6.55 6.46 7.66
CA SER A 48 6.47 5.29 8.54
C SER A 48 5.35 4.31 8.15
N ASN A 49 4.37 4.75 7.38
CA ASN A 49 3.21 3.96 6.93
C ASN A 49 3.28 3.61 5.44
N ILE A 50 4.33 4.03 4.72
CA ILE A 50 4.47 3.81 3.28
C ILE A 50 4.98 2.40 3.00
N ILE A 51 4.40 1.80 1.96
CA ILE A 51 4.93 0.61 1.30
C ILE A 51 5.25 0.95 -0.16
N LEU A 52 6.43 0.56 -0.60
CA LEU A 52 6.85 0.68 -2.00
C LEU A 52 7.09 -0.71 -2.56
N ILE A 53 6.43 -1.02 -3.65
CA ILE A 53 6.43 -2.35 -4.27
C ILE A 53 7.00 -2.27 -5.67
N ASP A 54 7.96 -3.15 -5.99
CA ASP A 54 8.40 -3.40 -7.35
C ASP A 54 7.49 -4.44 -8.00
N VAL A 55 7.08 -4.19 -9.22
CA VAL A 55 6.28 -5.11 -10.03
C VAL A 55 7.20 -5.85 -10.99
N HIS A 56 7.34 -7.15 -10.81
CA HIS A 56 8.06 -8.04 -11.72
C HIS A 56 7.06 -8.71 -12.65
N ARG A 57 7.49 -8.99 -13.88
CA ARG A 57 6.64 -9.63 -14.90
C ARG A 57 7.24 -10.95 -15.37
N ALA A 58 6.36 -11.77 -15.95
CA ALA A 58 6.67 -13.06 -16.56
C ALA A 58 7.24 -14.12 -15.57
N PRO A 59 6.50 -14.55 -14.52
CA PRO A 59 5.15 -14.16 -14.13
C PRO A 59 5.09 -12.87 -13.34
N ILE A 60 3.88 -12.33 -13.18
CA ILE A 60 3.68 -11.14 -12.33
C ILE A 60 3.93 -11.49 -10.88
N ARG A 61 4.85 -10.74 -10.25
CA ARG A 61 5.21 -10.88 -8.84
C ARG A 61 5.44 -9.51 -8.23
N PHE A 62 5.23 -9.42 -6.93
CA PHE A 62 5.34 -8.18 -6.17
C PHE A 62 6.45 -8.34 -5.13
N ARG A 63 7.43 -7.46 -5.17
CA ARG A 63 8.52 -7.42 -4.21
C ARG A 63 8.40 -6.16 -3.36
N ALA A 64 8.39 -6.31 -2.05
CA ALA A 64 8.46 -5.19 -1.13
C ALA A 64 9.85 -4.55 -1.21
N ARG A 65 9.94 -3.38 -1.83
CA ARG A 65 11.19 -2.64 -1.92
C ARG A 65 11.46 -1.87 -0.63
N LEU A 66 10.40 -1.33 -0.02
CA LEU A 66 10.48 -0.61 1.22
C LEU A 66 9.17 -0.75 1.99
N CYS A 67 9.28 -1.04 3.28
CA CYS A 67 8.17 -0.96 4.22
C CYS A 67 8.52 0.04 5.32
N GLY A 68 7.59 0.92 5.63
CA GLY A 68 7.74 1.88 6.70
C GLY A 68 7.79 1.21 8.08
N THR A 69 8.39 1.89 9.04
CA THR A 69 8.61 1.35 10.39
C THR A 69 7.32 1.06 11.15
N GLU A 70 6.26 1.80 10.88
CA GLU A 70 4.94 1.54 11.49
C GLU A 70 4.31 0.25 10.94
N ILE A 71 4.53 -0.06 9.66
CA ILE A 71 4.10 -1.33 9.07
C ILE A 71 4.84 -2.50 9.74
N ASP A 72 6.16 -2.35 9.95
CA ASP A 72 6.96 -3.36 10.65
C ASP A 72 6.43 -3.58 12.08
N ARG A 73 6.11 -2.50 12.78
CA ARG A 73 5.54 -2.58 14.14
C ARG A 73 4.20 -3.31 14.13
N LEU A 74 3.29 -2.94 13.23
CA LEU A 74 1.96 -3.55 13.14
C LEU A 74 2.02 -5.03 12.78
N CYS A 75 2.87 -5.40 11.83
CA CYS A 75 2.99 -6.77 11.34
C CYS A 75 3.90 -7.65 12.19
N GLY A 76 4.74 -7.06 13.03
CA GLY A 76 5.71 -7.78 13.86
C GLY A 76 6.92 -8.32 13.08
N ARG A 77 7.11 -7.89 11.83
CA ARG A 77 8.29 -8.24 11.02
C ARG A 77 8.51 -7.24 9.89
N ASN A 78 9.73 -7.20 9.37
CA ASN A 78 10.10 -6.41 8.21
C ASN A 78 9.93 -7.23 6.93
N PHE A 79 9.20 -6.69 5.95
CA PHE A 79 8.96 -7.31 4.66
C PHE A 79 9.88 -6.80 3.55
N THR A 80 10.72 -5.81 3.83
CA THR A 80 11.63 -5.22 2.83
C THR A 80 12.49 -6.30 2.20
N GLY A 81 12.49 -6.34 0.87
CA GLY A 81 13.22 -7.32 0.08
C GLY A 81 12.49 -8.62 -0.19
N CYS A 82 11.37 -8.89 0.47
CA CYS A 82 10.60 -10.11 0.29
C CYS A 82 9.65 -10.01 -0.91
N TYR A 83 9.46 -11.11 -1.62
CA TYR A 83 8.33 -11.26 -2.53
C TYR A 83 7.08 -11.60 -1.71
N LEU A 84 5.97 -10.94 -2.04
CA LEU A 84 4.73 -11.09 -1.27
C LEU A 84 4.14 -12.51 -1.37
N ASP A 85 4.32 -13.18 -2.51
CA ASP A 85 3.87 -14.55 -2.74
C ASP A 85 4.74 -15.63 -2.08
N ASP A 86 5.97 -15.28 -1.66
CA ASP A 86 6.82 -16.17 -0.88
C ASP A 86 6.50 -16.11 0.63
N MET A 87 5.66 -15.17 1.03
CA MET A 87 5.30 -15.03 2.43
C MET A 87 4.35 -16.16 2.82
N THR A 88 4.73 -16.86 3.87
CA THR A 88 4.06 -18.08 4.32
C THR A 88 2.57 -17.94 4.52
N VAL A 89 1.86 -18.99 4.17
CA VAL A 89 0.45 -19.23 4.39
C VAL A 89 0.00 -18.64 5.73
N GLY A 90 -0.97 -17.75 5.68
CA GLY A 90 -1.50 -17.05 6.84
C GLY A 90 -1.18 -15.56 6.92
N TYR A 91 -0.10 -15.10 6.27
CA TYR A 91 0.26 -13.68 6.22
C TYR A 91 -0.37 -12.94 5.06
N PHE A 92 -0.47 -13.60 3.89
CA PHE A 92 -1.07 -13.02 2.70
C PHE A 92 -2.07 -14.00 2.10
N GLU A 93 -3.33 -13.70 2.28
CA GLU A 93 -4.39 -14.41 1.58
C GLU A 93 -4.36 -14.05 0.10
N ARG A 94 -4.87 -14.96 -0.72
CA ARG A 94 -4.97 -14.78 -2.17
C ARG A 94 -5.61 -13.44 -2.56
N ASP A 95 -6.63 -13.01 -1.82
CA ASP A 95 -7.34 -11.76 -2.09
C ASP A 95 -6.47 -10.52 -1.90
N ILE A 96 -5.49 -10.59 -1.00
CA ILE A 96 -4.53 -9.50 -0.79
C ILE A 96 -3.66 -9.33 -2.04
N LEU A 97 -3.14 -10.43 -2.60
CA LEU A 97 -2.33 -10.39 -3.83
C LEU A 97 -3.16 -9.93 -5.04
N LEU A 98 -4.43 -10.28 -5.10
CA LEU A 98 -5.35 -9.83 -6.16
C LEU A 98 -5.52 -8.31 -6.13
N ASP A 99 -5.53 -7.67 -4.97
CA ASP A 99 -5.59 -6.20 -4.86
C ASP A 99 -4.41 -5.55 -5.61
N TYR A 100 -3.20 -6.08 -5.43
CA TYR A 100 -2.00 -5.58 -6.13
C TYR A 100 -2.10 -5.79 -7.64
N ALA A 101 -2.53 -6.98 -8.06
CA ALA A 101 -2.70 -7.31 -9.48
C ALA A 101 -3.75 -6.40 -10.15
N GLU A 102 -4.85 -6.10 -9.49
CA GLU A 102 -5.88 -5.21 -10.02
C GLU A 102 -5.34 -3.80 -10.28
N VAL A 103 -4.54 -3.24 -9.37
CA VAL A 103 -3.93 -1.92 -9.56
C VAL A 103 -3.02 -1.90 -10.79
N VAL A 104 -2.24 -2.96 -10.99
CA VAL A 104 -1.36 -3.10 -12.16
C VAL A 104 -2.16 -3.22 -13.45
N LEU A 105 -3.19 -4.07 -13.46
CA LEU A 105 -3.97 -4.35 -14.67
C LEU A 105 -4.86 -3.16 -15.06
N HIS A 106 -5.50 -2.52 -14.10
CA HIS A 106 -6.44 -1.44 -14.36
C HIS A 106 -5.79 -0.05 -14.33
N LYS A 107 -4.54 0.05 -13.85
CA LYS A 107 -3.78 1.31 -13.72
C LYS A 107 -4.55 2.38 -12.92
N LYS A 108 -5.25 1.92 -11.88
CA LYS A 108 -6.11 2.76 -11.04
C LYS A 108 -5.82 2.52 -9.57
N PRO A 109 -5.96 3.56 -8.74
CA PRO A 109 -5.92 3.41 -7.30
C PRO A 109 -6.91 2.39 -6.77
N LYS A 110 -6.53 1.72 -5.68
CA LYS A 110 -7.40 0.79 -4.96
C LYS A 110 -7.26 0.99 -3.46
N VAL A 111 -8.38 1.02 -2.78
CA VAL A 111 -8.45 0.96 -1.31
C VAL A 111 -9.08 -0.37 -0.91
N ALA A 112 -8.56 -0.97 0.15
CA ALA A 112 -9.11 -2.20 0.70
C ALA A 112 -8.97 -2.21 2.23
N ARG A 113 -9.93 -2.82 2.90
CA ARG A 113 -9.83 -3.23 4.30
C ARG A 113 -9.45 -4.70 4.31
N ARG A 114 -8.47 -5.05 5.11
CA ARG A 114 -7.97 -6.42 5.24
C ARG A 114 -7.64 -6.73 6.68
N SER A 115 -7.56 -8.01 6.95
CA SER A 115 -7.10 -8.53 8.24
C SER A 115 -6.05 -9.59 7.99
N ILE A 116 -4.97 -9.53 8.75
CA ILE A 116 -3.92 -10.54 8.70
C ILE A 116 -3.57 -11.02 10.11
N LEU A 117 -3.06 -12.24 10.18
CA LEU A 117 -2.46 -12.77 11.38
C LEU A 117 -1.00 -12.35 11.42
N THR A 118 -0.60 -11.63 12.47
CA THR A 118 0.76 -11.12 12.63
C THR A 118 1.73 -12.19 13.11
N ALA A 119 3.03 -11.88 13.09
CA ALA A 119 4.07 -12.77 13.61
C ALA A 119 3.87 -13.13 15.09
N SER A 120 3.26 -12.24 15.87
CA SER A 120 2.91 -12.47 17.28
C SER A 120 1.60 -13.23 17.49
N ASN A 121 1.02 -13.80 16.43
CA ASN A 121 -0.25 -14.52 16.44
C ASN A 121 -1.44 -13.65 16.89
N SER A 122 -1.41 -12.36 16.56
CA SER A 122 -2.48 -11.39 16.81
C SER A 122 -3.10 -10.93 15.50
N TRP A 123 -4.39 -10.65 15.52
CA TRP A 123 -5.06 -10.09 14.35
C TRP A 123 -4.74 -8.60 14.22
N LEU A 124 -4.33 -8.23 13.00
CA LEU A 124 -4.19 -6.84 12.55
C LEU A 124 -5.32 -6.53 11.58
N HIS A 125 -6.12 -5.52 11.90
CA HIS A 125 -7.13 -4.96 11.00
C HIS A 125 -6.59 -3.65 10.45
N TYR A 126 -6.60 -3.51 9.12
CA TYR A 126 -6.01 -2.35 8.48
C TYR A 126 -6.78 -1.89 7.25
N GLN A 127 -6.60 -0.63 6.90
CA GLN A 127 -6.99 -0.08 5.61
C GLN A 127 -5.72 0.24 4.83
N ARG A 128 -5.70 -0.15 3.56
CA ARG A 128 -4.56 0.07 2.67
C ARG A 128 -5.01 0.76 1.41
N LEU A 129 -4.30 1.82 1.04
CA LEU A 129 -4.40 2.47 -0.26
C LEU A 129 -3.21 2.02 -1.12
N LEU A 130 -3.48 1.58 -2.35
CA LEU A 130 -2.48 1.25 -3.36
C LEU A 130 -2.65 2.18 -4.55
N LEU A 131 -1.55 2.75 -4.99
CA LEU A 131 -1.48 3.72 -6.08
C LEU A 131 -0.46 3.26 -7.12
N PRO A 132 -0.81 3.26 -8.42
CA PRO A 132 0.12 2.85 -9.47
C PRO A 132 1.20 3.90 -9.72
N LEU A 133 2.38 3.45 -10.08
CA LEU A 133 3.47 4.26 -10.60
C LEU A 133 3.93 3.67 -11.94
N SER A 134 4.30 4.53 -12.88
CA SER A 134 4.72 4.11 -14.21
C SER A 134 5.90 4.95 -14.70
N THR A 135 6.99 4.30 -15.06
CA THR A 135 8.18 4.99 -15.61
C THR A 135 7.99 5.37 -17.08
N ASP A 136 7.32 4.54 -17.86
CA ASP A 136 7.12 4.73 -19.30
C ASP A 136 5.77 5.37 -19.67
N GLY A 137 4.89 5.55 -18.70
CA GLY A 137 3.53 6.07 -18.91
C GLY A 137 2.52 5.04 -19.41
N TRP A 138 2.93 3.79 -19.62
CA TRP A 138 2.08 2.71 -20.13
C TRP A 138 1.90 1.58 -19.12
N ASP A 139 3.01 1.01 -18.68
CA ASP A 139 2.99 -0.11 -17.75
C ASP A 139 3.24 0.35 -16.32
N VAL A 140 2.48 -0.21 -15.40
CA VAL A 140 2.72 -0.02 -13.97
C VAL A 140 3.91 -0.90 -13.57
N ASP A 141 5.00 -0.27 -13.19
CA ASP A 141 6.25 -0.94 -12.81
C ASP A 141 6.52 -0.89 -11.31
N LYS A 142 5.83 -0.01 -10.60
CA LYS A 142 5.86 0.08 -9.14
C LYS A 142 4.48 0.43 -8.58
N LEU A 143 4.30 0.15 -7.32
CA LEU A 143 3.17 0.64 -6.54
C LEU A 143 3.69 1.40 -5.33
N ILE A 144 3.06 2.51 -5.01
CA ILE A 144 3.19 3.15 -3.71
C ILE A 144 1.89 2.97 -2.95
N GLY A 145 1.97 2.64 -1.68
CA GLY A 145 0.80 2.52 -0.84
C GLY A 145 1.05 3.00 0.56
N ALA A 146 -0.01 3.09 1.33
CA ALA A 146 0.08 3.32 2.75
C ALA A 146 -0.85 2.36 3.50
N VAL A 147 -0.43 1.96 4.67
CA VAL A 147 -1.14 1.04 5.55
C VAL A 147 -1.31 1.68 6.91
N TYR A 148 -2.55 1.77 7.34
CA TYR A 148 -2.94 2.24 8.67
C TYR A 148 -3.85 1.21 9.31
N GLY A 149 -3.59 0.88 10.55
CA GLY A 149 -4.40 -0.13 11.22
C GLY A 149 -4.17 -0.16 12.72
N GLU A 150 -4.89 -1.07 13.36
CA GLU A 150 -4.83 -1.30 14.79
C GLU A 150 -4.63 -2.79 15.05
N SER A 151 -3.65 -3.11 15.85
CA SER A 151 -3.48 -4.46 16.36
C SER A 151 -4.34 -4.70 17.61
N ALA A 152 -4.58 -5.97 17.91
CA ALA A 152 -5.26 -6.33 19.15
C ALA A 152 -4.55 -5.80 20.41
N ALA A 153 -3.22 -5.61 20.34
CA ALA A 153 -2.42 -5.01 21.41
C ALA A 153 -2.71 -3.51 21.56
N ASP A 154 -2.88 -2.78 20.45
CA ASP A 154 -3.21 -1.35 20.48
C ASP A 154 -4.59 -1.11 21.12
N VAL A 155 -5.56 -1.94 20.77
CA VAL A 155 -6.93 -1.86 21.33
C VAL A 155 -6.92 -2.10 22.84
N ARG A 156 -6.11 -3.05 23.34
CA ARG A 156 -5.98 -3.32 24.77
C ARG A 156 -5.30 -2.19 25.53
N GLY A 157 -4.32 -1.53 24.91
CA GLY A 157 -3.61 -0.39 25.50
C GLY A 157 -4.43 0.88 25.59
N ALA A 158 -5.51 1.00 24.83
CA ALA A 158 -6.43 2.14 24.83
C ALA A 158 -7.58 2.00 25.84
N ALA A 159 -7.72 0.86 26.49
CA ALA A 159 -8.79 0.60 27.47
C ALA A 159 -8.41 1.07 28.89
#